data_daab334ca215099d4fa4b8ce68531f6e
#
_entry.id   daab334ca215099d4fa4b8ce68531f6e
#
_cell.length_a   1.000
_cell.length_b   1.000
_cell.length_c   1.000
_cell.angle_alpha   90.00
_cell.angle_beta   90.00
_cell.angle_gamma   90.00
#
_symmetry.space_group_name_H-M   'P 1'
#
loop_
_entity.id
_entity.type
_entity.pdbx_description
1 polymer ?
#
loop_
_entity_poly.entity_id
_entity_poly.type
_entity_poly.pdbx_seq_one_letter_code
_entity_poly.pdbx_strand_id
1 'polypeptide(L)'
;MNSGLRDDLVAADGPLVGLKITDVSPVGGGCIHQAWQLRLSDGRQLFAKTGSADAFDLFDVEAEALTALGQYVDSDVLVVPQPLSLVQLPHGAVLLLPWLPLGGGDQQSLGRGLALLHQASREQNPQRFGWHRDGYIGAGPQPGGWRMRWGDAFADLRLRPQLKLCNRLGMSLAEEEAFLEG
;
A
#
# COMPACT_ATOMS: atom_id res chain seq x y z
N MET A 1 -12.34 2.17 15.43
CA MET A 1 -12.87 1.01 14.67
C MET A 1 -14.33 0.81 15.07
N ASN A 2 -15.19 0.58 14.10
CA ASN A 2 -16.61 0.24 14.29
C ASN A 2 -16.73 -1.08 15.08
N SER A 3 -17.69 -1.17 16.02
CA SER A 3 -17.93 -2.37 16.85
C SER A 3 -18.29 -3.59 16.00
N GLY A 4 -19.20 -3.44 15.01
CA GLY A 4 -19.59 -4.52 14.12
C GLY A 4 -18.40 -5.12 13.36
N LEU A 5 -17.52 -4.28 12.82
CA LEU A 5 -16.30 -4.74 12.14
C LEU A 5 -15.34 -5.47 13.10
N ARG A 6 -15.26 -5.03 14.37
CA ARG A 6 -14.48 -5.70 15.39
C ARG A 6 -15.04 -7.10 15.71
N ASP A 7 -16.35 -7.23 15.79
CA ASP A 7 -17.04 -8.50 16.05
C ASP A 7 -16.89 -9.44 14.85
N ASP A 8 -16.99 -8.94 13.61
CA ASP A 8 -16.75 -9.70 12.39
C ASP A 8 -15.34 -10.29 12.32
N LEU A 9 -14.32 -9.53 12.74
CA LEU A 9 -12.92 -10.00 12.73
C LEU A 9 -12.69 -11.26 13.57
N VAL A 10 -13.40 -11.41 14.68
CA VAL A 10 -13.25 -12.54 15.61
C VAL A 10 -14.37 -13.57 15.49
N ALA A 11 -15.33 -13.37 14.59
CA ALA A 11 -16.40 -14.31 14.30
C ALA A 11 -15.86 -15.66 13.79
N ALA A 12 -16.74 -16.67 13.68
CA ALA A 12 -16.35 -18.02 13.27
C ALA A 12 -15.70 -18.10 11.88
N ASP A 13 -16.07 -17.18 10.99
CA ASP A 13 -15.54 -17.02 9.63
C ASP A 13 -14.56 -15.82 9.48
N GLY A 14 -14.26 -15.17 10.60
CA GLY A 14 -13.34 -14.04 10.64
C GLY A 14 -11.86 -14.43 10.67
N PRO A 15 -10.97 -13.53 10.23
CA PRO A 15 -9.53 -13.82 10.13
C PRO A 15 -8.83 -13.97 11.50
N LEU A 16 -9.48 -13.60 12.59
CA LEU A 16 -8.98 -13.70 13.96
C LEU A 16 -9.82 -14.66 14.81
N VAL A 17 -10.46 -15.65 14.18
CA VAL A 17 -11.28 -16.65 14.86
C VAL A 17 -10.51 -17.32 16.01
N GLY A 18 -11.18 -17.52 17.16
CA GLY A 18 -10.58 -18.10 18.36
C GLY A 18 -9.73 -17.13 19.21
N LEU A 19 -9.54 -15.91 18.76
CA LEU A 19 -8.81 -14.85 19.47
C LEU A 19 -9.79 -13.78 20.00
N LYS A 20 -9.30 -12.99 20.97
CA LYS A 20 -9.99 -11.79 21.43
C LYS A 20 -9.14 -10.57 21.09
N ILE A 21 -9.77 -9.50 20.62
CA ILE A 21 -9.14 -8.19 20.49
C ILE A 21 -9.24 -7.53 21.87
N THR A 22 -8.11 -7.39 22.55
CA THR A 22 -8.04 -6.87 23.93
C THR A 22 -7.92 -5.34 23.95
N ASP A 23 -7.34 -4.74 22.88
CA ASP A 23 -7.24 -3.28 22.76
C ASP A 23 -7.27 -2.87 21.27
N VAL A 24 -7.81 -1.66 21.03
CA VAL A 24 -7.89 -1.04 19.70
C VAL A 24 -7.50 0.43 19.82
N SER A 25 -6.34 0.79 19.31
CA SER A 25 -5.84 2.15 19.34
C SER A 25 -5.75 2.73 17.92
N PRO A 26 -6.22 3.98 17.67
CA PRO A 26 -6.09 4.60 16.35
C PRO A 26 -4.63 4.88 16.03
N VAL A 27 -4.25 4.71 14.74
CA VAL A 27 -2.93 5.05 14.21
C VAL A 27 -3.07 6.25 13.29
N GLY A 28 -2.33 7.32 13.56
CA GLY A 28 -2.31 8.52 12.73
C GLY A 28 -1.52 8.34 11.44
N GLY A 29 -1.72 9.27 10.48
CA GLY A 29 -0.94 9.34 9.23
C GLY A 29 -1.66 8.86 7.97
N GLY A 30 -2.85 8.25 8.07
CA GLY A 30 -3.68 7.90 6.91
C GLY A 30 -4.62 9.04 6.50
N CYS A 31 -4.62 9.41 5.20
CA CYS A 31 -5.50 10.49 4.71
C CYS A 31 -6.87 9.99 4.21
N ILE A 32 -7.01 8.70 3.88
CA ILE A 32 -8.18 8.16 3.18
C ILE A 32 -8.88 7.07 3.99
N HIS A 33 -8.13 6.17 4.58
CA HIS A 33 -8.61 5.04 5.35
C HIS A 33 -8.18 5.11 6.80
N GLN A 34 -9.01 4.54 7.67
CA GLN A 34 -8.68 4.48 9.10
C GLN A 34 -7.68 3.36 9.35
N ALA A 35 -6.69 3.63 10.18
CA ALA A 35 -5.70 2.67 10.61
C ALA A 35 -5.75 2.46 12.13
N TRP A 36 -5.52 1.24 12.56
CA TRP A 36 -5.64 0.80 13.95
C TRP A 36 -4.50 -0.12 14.34
N GLN A 37 -4.02 0.04 15.57
CA GLN A 37 -3.27 -0.99 16.25
C GLN A 37 -4.25 -1.90 16.99
N LEU A 38 -4.17 -3.21 16.73
CA LEU A 38 -4.94 -4.21 17.46
C LEU A 38 -3.99 -4.98 18.39
N ARG A 39 -4.41 -5.18 19.64
CA ARG A 39 -3.77 -6.11 20.56
C ARG A 39 -4.64 -7.34 20.71
N LEU A 40 -4.06 -8.52 20.60
CA LEU A 40 -4.75 -9.78 20.66
C LEU A 40 -4.52 -10.51 22.00
N SER A 41 -5.41 -11.43 22.35
CA SER A 41 -5.35 -12.21 23.59
C SER A 41 -4.13 -13.13 23.70
N ASP A 42 -3.48 -13.44 22.59
CA ASP A 42 -2.23 -14.22 22.51
C ASP A 42 -0.96 -13.35 22.59
N GLY A 43 -1.12 -12.04 22.81
CA GLY A 43 -0.02 -11.08 22.91
C GLY A 43 0.44 -10.48 21.59
N ARG A 44 -0.02 -10.98 20.43
CA ARG A 44 0.31 -10.38 19.13
C ARG A 44 -0.28 -9.00 18.99
N GLN A 45 0.42 -8.18 18.21
CA GLN A 45 -0.05 -6.86 17.78
C GLN A 45 -0.14 -6.83 16.26
N LEU A 46 -1.20 -6.25 15.75
CA LEU A 46 -1.45 -6.13 14.31
C LEU A 46 -1.71 -4.67 13.94
N PHE A 47 -1.36 -4.31 12.72
CA PHE A 47 -1.85 -3.12 12.06
C PHE A 47 -3.07 -3.51 11.22
N ALA A 48 -4.19 -2.83 11.44
CA ALA A 48 -5.41 -3.05 10.67
C ALA A 48 -5.77 -1.77 9.90
N LYS A 49 -5.82 -1.86 8.59
CA LYS A 49 -6.35 -0.81 7.73
C LYS A 49 -7.81 -1.14 7.41
N THR A 50 -8.72 -0.18 7.64
CA THR A 50 -10.15 -0.42 7.53
C THR A 50 -10.82 0.61 6.64
N GLY A 51 -11.84 0.16 5.89
CA GLY A 51 -12.66 1.00 5.02
C GLY A 51 -14.06 0.43 4.84
N SER A 52 -14.88 1.11 4.03
CA SER A 52 -16.16 0.55 3.56
C SER A 52 -15.90 -0.69 2.67
N ALA A 53 -16.95 -1.41 2.31
CA ALA A 53 -16.83 -2.57 1.41
C ALA A 53 -16.12 -2.22 0.09
N ASP A 54 -16.35 -1.01 -0.43
CA ASP A 54 -15.73 -0.51 -1.68
C ASP A 54 -14.21 -0.30 -1.57
N ALA A 55 -13.67 -0.27 -0.35
CA ALA A 55 -12.21 -0.17 -0.15
C ALA A 55 -11.47 -1.50 -0.40
N PHE A 56 -12.19 -2.60 -0.59
CA PHE A 56 -11.57 -3.92 -0.76
C PHE A 56 -10.60 -3.96 -1.94
N ASP A 57 -11.01 -3.47 -3.11
CA ASP A 57 -10.16 -3.48 -4.32
C ASP A 57 -8.90 -2.63 -4.14
N LEU A 58 -9.00 -1.52 -3.40
CA LEU A 58 -7.86 -0.68 -3.10
C LEU A 58 -6.88 -1.39 -2.14
N PHE A 59 -7.40 -2.08 -1.14
CA PHE A 59 -6.59 -2.88 -0.22
C PHE A 59 -5.98 -4.11 -0.90
N ASP A 60 -6.66 -4.69 -1.91
CA ASP A 60 -6.14 -5.78 -2.71
C ASP A 60 -4.91 -5.35 -3.52
N VAL A 61 -4.98 -4.18 -4.16
CA VAL A 61 -3.81 -3.59 -4.84
C VAL A 61 -2.65 -3.34 -3.88
N GLU A 62 -2.93 -2.83 -2.69
CA GLU A 62 -1.92 -2.58 -1.66
C GLU A 62 -1.29 -3.89 -1.15
N ALA A 63 -2.11 -4.90 -0.87
CA ALA A 63 -1.64 -6.21 -0.42
C ALA A 63 -0.75 -6.90 -1.46
N GLU A 64 -1.16 -6.85 -2.72
CA GLU A 64 -0.37 -7.37 -3.83
C GLU A 64 0.97 -6.64 -3.98
N ALA A 65 0.96 -5.30 -3.92
CA ALA A 65 2.17 -4.50 -4.01
C ALA A 65 3.15 -4.81 -2.85
N LEU A 66 2.66 -4.93 -1.62
CA LEU A 66 3.48 -5.31 -0.46
C LEU A 66 4.07 -6.71 -0.62
N THR A 67 3.28 -7.66 -1.12
CA THR A 67 3.75 -9.02 -1.40
C THR A 67 4.85 -9.02 -2.46
N ALA A 68 4.67 -8.27 -3.54
CA ALA A 68 5.67 -8.16 -4.59
C ALA A 68 6.96 -7.48 -4.10
N LEU A 69 6.86 -6.39 -3.34
CA LEU A 69 8.03 -5.73 -2.74
C LEU A 69 8.80 -6.67 -1.82
N GLY A 70 8.09 -7.51 -1.07
CA GLY A 70 8.70 -8.52 -0.18
C GLY A 70 9.57 -9.55 -0.89
N GLN A 71 9.37 -9.77 -2.20
CA GLN A 71 10.19 -10.69 -2.99
C GLN A 71 11.59 -10.14 -3.31
N TYR A 72 11.77 -8.83 -3.24
CA TYR A 72 13.00 -8.13 -3.62
C TYR A 72 13.73 -7.51 -2.44
N VAL A 73 13.15 -7.56 -1.25
CA VAL A 73 13.73 -6.93 -0.06
C VAL A 73 14.73 -7.85 0.63
N ASP A 74 15.85 -7.30 1.06
CA ASP A 74 16.71 -7.89 2.07
C ASP A 74 16.15 -7.49 3.45
N SER A 75 15.57 -8.44 4.16
CA SER A 75 14.88 -8.22 5.43
C SER A 75 15.81 -7.78 6.57
N ASP A 76 17.13 -8.00 6.44
CA ASP A 76 18.12 -7.54 7.40
C ASP A 76 18.41 -6.04 7.27
N VAL A 77 18.04 -5.45 6.12
CA VAL A 77 18.28 -4.02 5.81
C VAL A 77 17.00 -3.21 5.78
N LEU A 78 15.93 -3.76 5.19
CA LEU A 78 14.65 -3.09 5.02
C LEU A 78 13.49 -4.04 5.28
N VAL A 79 12.56 -3.67 6.12
CA VAL A 79 11.37 -4.46 6.39
C VAL A 79 10.20 -3.96 5.54
N VAL A 80 9.62 -4.85 4.74
CA VAL A 80 8.34 -4.63 4.05
C VAL A 80 7.27 -5.48 4.76
N PRO A 81 6.24 -4.88 5.37
CA PRO A 81 5.21 -5.64 6.08
C PRO A 81 4.43 -6.51 5.10
N GLN A 82 4.46 -7.83 5.31
CA GLN A 82 3.73 -8.76 4.46
C GLN A 82 2.26 -8.87 4.90
N PRO A 83 1.29 -8.85 3.96
CA PRO A 83 -0.11 -9.03 4.29
C PRO A 83 -0.36 -10.35 5.03
N LEU A 84 -1.07 -10.24 6.15
CA LEU A 84 -1.50 -11.41 6.94
C LEU A 84 -2.88 -11.88 6.52
N SER A 85 -3.76 -10.94 6.20
CA SER A 85 -5.11 -11.22 5.73
C SER A 85 -5.69 -10.00 5.03
N LEU A 86 -6.44 -10.24 3.97
CA LEU A 86 -7.32 -9.27 3.33
C LEU A 86 -8.72 -9.87 3.29
N VAL A 87 -9.68 -9.21 3.90
CA VAL A 87 -11.05 -9.73 3.99
C VAL A 87 -12.07 -8.62 3.73
N GLN A 88 -13.15 -9.00 3.05
CA GLN A 88 -14.38 -8.25 3.01
C GLN A 88 -15.37 -8.86 3.99
N LEU A 89 -15.82 -8.08 4.95
CA LEU A 89 -16.68 -8.48 6.04
C LEU A 89 -18.01 -7.73 5.95
N PRO A 90 -19.08 -8.16 6.67
CA PRO A 90 -20.39 -7.48 6.63
C PRO A 90 -20.32 -5.98 6.93
N HIS A 91 -19.40 -5.55 7.80
CA HIS A 91 -19.28 -4.15 8.21
C HIS A 91 -18.12 -3.39 7.56
N GLY A 92 -17.46 -3.94 6.52
CA GLY A 92 -16.40 -3.27 5.77
C GLY A 92 -15.29 -4.17 5.28
N ALA A 93 -14.25 -3.56 4.69
CA ALA A 93 -13.04 -4.24 4.26
C ALA A 93 -11.90 -4.01 5.26
N VAL A 94 -11.06 -5.03 5.44
CA VAL A 94 -9.91 -4.97 6.36
C VAL A 94 -8.68 -5.61 5.71
N LEU A 95 -7.57 -4.88 5.73
CA LEU A 95 -6.23 -5.40 5.47
C LEU A 95 -5.47 -5.48 6.80
N LEU A 96 -5.05 -6.69 7.17
CA LEU A 96 -4.24 -6.96 8.35
C LEU A 96 -2.76 -7.12 7.97
N LEU A 97 -1.90 -6.37 8.65
CA LEU A 97 -0.46 -6.42 8.53
C LEU A 97 0.18 -6.67 9.90
N PRO A 98 1.43 -7.17 9.97
CA PRO A 98 2.16 -7.21 11.23
C PRO A 98 2.34 -5.79 11.78
N TRP A 99 2.27 -5.65 13.09
CA TRP A 99 2.62 -4.41 13.75
C TRP A 99 4.14 -4.23 13.71
N LEU A 100 4.60 -3.14 13.12
CA LEU A 100 6.00 -2.74 13.16
C LEU A 100 6.16 -1.62 14.18
N PRO A 101 7.04 -1.76 15.18
CA PRO A 101 7.32 -0.68 16.11
C PRO A 101 8.04 0.44 15.34
N LEU A 102 7.35 1.57 15.21
CA LEU A 102 7.94 2.75 14.59
C LEU A 102 8.82 3.46 15.62
N GLY A 103 10.10 3.53 15.35
CA GLY A 103 11.10 4.22 16.18
C GLY A 103 12.02 5.07 15.31
N GLY A 104 12.93 5.81 15.92
CA GLY A 104 13.90 6.64 15.20
C GLY A 104 14.80 5.79 14.32
N GLY A 105 14.44 5.66 13.06
CA GLY A 105 15.23 4.96 12.05
C GLY A 105 16.34 5.85 11.48
N ASP A 106 17.39 5.22 11.01
CA ASP A 106 18.46 5.88 10.26
C ASP A 106 18.03 6.08 8.80
N GLN A 107 17.94 7.34 8.36
CA GLN A 107 17.57 7.70 7.00
C GLN A 107 18.55 7.15 5.95
N GLN A 108 19.82 7.03 6.30
CA GLN A 108 20.85 6.48 5.41
C GLN A 108 20.61 4.98 5.19
N SER A 109 20.31 4.23 6.24
CA SER A 109 19.97 2.81 6.17
C SER A 109 18.70 2.58 5.37
N LEU A 110 17.66 3.41 5.56
CA LEU A 110 16.43 3.38 4.77
C LEU A 110 16.73 3.60 3.28
N GLY A 111 17.50 4.64 2.94
CA GLY A 111 17.90 4.93 1.56
C GLY A 111 18.68 3.79 0.91
N ARG A 112 19.60 3.17 1.67
CA ARG A 112 20.35 1.99 1.22
C ARG A 112 19.41 0.80 0.96
N GLY A 113 18.49 0.52 1.86
CA GLY A 113 17.52 -0.57 1.71
C GLY A 113 16.66 -0.41 0.47
N LEU A 114 16.15 0.82 0.23
CA LEU A 114 15.39 1.13 -0.98
C LEU A 114 16.23 0.96 -2.26
N ALA A 115 17.49 1.39 -2.27
CA ALA A 115 18.37 1.23 -3.42
C ALA A 115 18.61 -0.25 -3.74
N LEU A 116 18.87 -1.08 -2.73
CA LEU A 116 19.03 -2.53 -2.88
C LEU A 116 17.77 -3.21 -3.41
N LEU A 117 16.59 -2.85 -2.90
CA LEU A 117 15.31 -3.34 -3.38
C LEU A 117 15.10 -2.99 -4.87
N HIS A 118 15.37 -1.74 -5.26
CA HIS A 118 15.27 -1.30 -6.66
C HIS A 118 16.25 -2.04 -7.56
N GLN A 119 17.49 -2.27 -7.10
CA GLN A 119 18.48 -3.03 -7.85
C GLN A 119 18.00 -4.48 -8.05
N ALA A 120 17.61 -5.17 -6.98
CA ALA A 120 17.14 -6.55 -7.04
C ALA A 120 15.91 -6.72 -7.97
N SER A 121 14.95 -5.80 -7.91
CA SER A 121 13.79 -5.82 -8.80
C SER A 121 14.15 -5.59 -10.27
N ARG A 122 15.14 -4.72 -10.55
CA ARG A 122 15.64 -4.46 -11.90
C ARG A 122 16.39 -5.66 -12.48
N GLU A 123 17.20 -6.34 -11.68
CA GLU A 123 17.97 -7.52 -12.14
C GLU A 123 17.05 -8.65 -12.58
N GLN A 124 15.91 -8.83 -11.92
CA GLN A 124 14.91 -9.83 -12.30
C GLN A 124 13.99 -9.36 -13.45
N ASN A 125 13.89 -8.06 -13.69
CA ASN A 125 13.03 -7.47 -14.73
C ASN A 125 13.80 -6.39 -15.53
N PRO A 126 14.83 -6.75 -16.29
CA PRO A 126 15.81 -5.79 -16.82
C PRO A 126 15.28 -4.79 -17.84
N GLN A 127 14.11 -5.05 -18.43
CA GLN A 127 13.52 -4.21 -19.49
C GLN A 127 12.04 -3.93 -19.25
N ARG A 128 11.58 -3.93 -18.00
CA ARG A 128 10.18 -3.71 -17.69
C ARG A 128 10.05 -2.74 -16.52
N PHE A 129 9.42 -1.59 -16.78
CA PHE A 129 9.13 -0.57 -15.79
C PHE A 129 7.62 -0.33 -15.74
N GLY A 130 7.03 -0.36 -14.55
CA GLY A 130 5.60 -0.21 -14.36
C GLY A 130 4.99 -1.28 -13.46
N TRP A 131 3.71 -1.53 -13.62
CA TRP A 131 2.97 -2.57 -12.90
C TRP A 131 1.91 -3.19 -13.81
N HIS A 132 1.55 -4.46 -13.61
CA HIS A 132 0.69 -5.20 -14.52
C HIS A 132 -0.80 -4.78 -14.47
N ARG A 133 -1.23 -4.13 -13.40
CA ARG A 133 -2.62 -3.68 -13.22
C ARG A 133 -2.70 -2.22 -12.77
N ASP A 134 -3.87 -1.64 -12.93
CA ASP A 134 -4.19 -0.33 -12.39
C ASP A 134 -4.12 -0.35 -10.86
N GLY A 135 -3.73 0.77 -10.29
CA GLY A 135 -3.65 1.00 -8.86
C GLY A 135 -4.26 2.34 -8.48
N TYR A 136 -3.80 2.86 -7.35
CA TYR A 136 -4.34 4.10 -6.81
C TYR A 136 -3.21 5.03 -6.33
N ILE A 137 -3.45 6.33 -6.43
CA ILE A 137 -2.71 7.35 -5.73
C ILE A 137 -3.70 8.14 -4.89
N GLY A 138 -3.63 7.99 -3.57
CA GLY A 138 -4.71 8.45 -2.71
C GLY A 138 -6.03 7.73 -3.05
N ALA A 139 -7.10 8.46 -3.26
CA ALA A 139 -8.40 7.95 -3.72
C ALA A 139 -8.52 7.92 -5.26
N GLY A 140 -7.53 8.46 -5.99
CA GLY A 140 -7.55 8.57 -7.45
C GLY A 140 -6.98 7.35 -8.14
N PRO A 141 -7.50 6.97 -9.32
CA PRO A 141 -6.96 5.87 -10.10
C PRO A 141 -5.56 6.21 -10.64
N GLN A 142 -4.68 5.22 -10.65
CA GLN A 142 -3.35 5.32 -11.23
C GLN A 142 -3.17 4.20 -12.24
N PRO A 143 -2.94 4.50 -13.54
CA PRO A 143 -2.85 3.48 -14.57
C PRO A 143 -1.69 2.51 -14.33
N GLY A 144 -1.95 1.24 -14.57
CA GLY A 144 -0.96 0.20 -14.75
C GLY A 144 -0.40 0.18 -16.17
N GLY A 145 0.40 -0.83 -16.43
CA GLY A 145 1.04 -1.06 -17.73
C GLY A 145 2.56 -1.12 -17.61
N TRP A 146 3.19 -1.52 -18.71
CA TRP A 146 4.64 -1.71 -18.79
C TRP A 146 5.26 -0.81 -19.84
N ARG A 147 6.46 -0.31 -19.56
CA ARG A 147 7.30 0.43 -20.52
C ARG A 147 8.71 -0.17 -20.53
N MET A 148 9.41 0.03 -21.62
CA MET A 148 10.79 -0.44 -21.80
C MET A 148 11.83 0.49 -21.15
N ARG A 149 11.46 1.74 -20.91
CA ARG A 149 12.29 2.75 -20.26
C ARG A 149 11.61 3.28 -19.01
N TRP A 150 12.39 3.55 -17.97
CA TRP A 150 11.86 4.09 -16.72
C TRP A 150 11.21 5.47 -16.92
N GLY A 151 11.86 6.35 -17.71
CA GLY A 151 11.31 7.68 -18.01
C GLY A 151 9.93 7.61 -18.65
N ASP A 152 9.74 6.73 -19.64
CA ASP A 152 8.45 6.53 -20.29
C ASP A 152 7.39 6.01 -19.30
N ALA A 153 7.77 5.08 -18.41
CA ALA A 153 6.86 4.57 -17.39
C ALA A 153 6.45 5.68 -16.41
N PHE A 154 7.40 6.49 -15.97
CA PHE A 154 7.14 7.57 -15.05
C PHE A 154 6.29 8.68 -15.70
N ALA A 155 6.64 9.11 -16.91
CA ALA A 155 5.89 10.12 -17.65
C ALA A 155 4.45 9.65 -17.95
N ASP A 156 4.29 8.50 -18.59
CA ASP A 156 2.99 8.03 -19.07
C ASP A 156 2.05 7.56 -17.95
N LEU A 157 2.60 6.81 -16.95
CA LEU A 157 1.79 6.10 -15.97
C LEU A 157 1.69 6.86 -14.63
N ARG A 158 2.52 7.89 -14.42
CA ARG A 158 2.54 8.64 -13.16
C ARG A 158 2.26 10.13 -13.36
N LEU A 159 3.00 10.82 -14.22
CA LEU A 159 2.87 12.27 -14.40
C LEU A 159 1.67 12.64 -15.28
N ARG A 160 1.57 12.10 -16.48
CA ARG A 160 0.52 12.44 -17.45
C ARG A 160 -0.91 12.28 -16.90
N PRO A 161 -1.27 11.23 -16.14
CA PRO A 161 -2.58 11.12 -15.53
C PRO A 161 -2.88 12.24 -14.52
N GLN A 162 -1.87 12.65 -13.74
CA GLN A 162 -2.01 13.72 -12.76
C GLN A 162 -2.13 15.09 -13.41
N LEU A 163 -1.35 15.34 -14.47
CA LEU A 163 -1.46 16.59 -15.25
C LEU A 163 -2.84 16.73 -15.90
N LYS A 164 -3.38 15.63 -16.46
CA LYS A 164 -4.77 15.62 -16.97
C LYS A 164 -5.80 15.94 -15.88
N LEU A 165 -5.57 15.48 -14.65
CA LEU A 165 -6.44 15.81 -13.52
C LEU A 165 -6.30 17.29 -13.14
N CYS A 166 -5.07 17.81 -13.08
CA CYS A 166 -4.80 19.25 -12.85
C CYS A 166 -5.49 20.13 -13.88
N ASN A 167 -5.42 19.76 -15.16
CA ASN A 167 -6.08 20.49 -16.24
C ASN A 167 -7.61 20.56 -16.07
N ARG A 168 -8.23 19.47 -15.59
CA ARG A 168 -9.68 19.48 -15.26
C ARG A 168 -10.03 20.40 -14.10
N LEU A 169 -9.07 20.66 -13.20
CA LEU A 169 -9.21 21.61 -12.09
C LEU A 169 -8.83 23.05 -12.45
N GLY A 170 -8.59 23.33 -13.74
CA GLY A 170 -8.21 24.66 -14.24
C GLY A 170 -6.74 25.02 -14.03
N MET A 171 -5.92 24.07 -13.63
CA MET A 171 -4.45 24.23 -13.54
C MET A 171 -3.84 23.59 -14.79
N SER A 172 -3.10 24.35 -15.57
CA SER A 172 -2.39 23.83 -16.75
C SER A 172 -0.90 24.09 -16.64
N LEU A 173 -0.10 23.17 -17.15
CA LEU A 173 1.32 23.35 -17.34
C LEU A 173 1.56 23.79 -18.79
N ALA A 174 2.10 24.98 -18.98
CA ALA A 174 2.61 25.38 -20.29
C ALA A 174 3.74 24.41 -20.68
N GLU A 175 3.77 23.96 -21.91
CA GLU A 175 4.79 23.04 -22.40
C GLU A 175 4.73 21.64 -21.75
N GLU A 176 3.53 21.15 -21.44
CA GLU A 176 3.30 19.83 -20.80
C GLU A 176 4.04 18.70 -21.53
N GLU A 177 3.94 18.62 -22.85
CA GLU A 177 4.58 17.55 -23.62
C GLU A 177 6.11 17.68 -23.57
N ALA A 178 6.68 18.87 -23.67
CA ALA A 178 8.13 19.05 -23.53
C ALA A 178 8.62 18.66 -22.15
N PHE A 179 7.86 18.94 -21.10
CA PHE A 179 8.15 18.48 -19.73
C PHE A 179 8.14 16.96 -19.58
N LEU A 180 7.24 16.28 -20.30
CA LEU A 180 7.12 14.81 -20.22
C LEU A 180 8.17 14.08 -21.07
N GLU A 181 8.75 14.74 -22.07
CA GLU A 181 9.77 14.18 -22.97
C GLU A 181 11.21 14.37 -22.44
N GLY A 182 11.44 15.29 -21.51
CA GLY A 182 12.76 15.61 -20.91
C GLY A 182 13.16 14.68 -19.79
#